data_fda3a76d0ca1f7990bc8401821b6eb19
#
_entry.id   fda3a76d0ca1f7990bc8401821b6eb19
#
_cell.length_a   1.000
_cell.length_b   1.000
_cell.length_c   1.000
_cell.angle_alpha   90.00
_cell.angle_beta   90.00
_cell.angle_gamma   90.00
#
_symmetry.space_group_name_H-M   'P 1'
#
loop_
_entity.id
_entity.type
_entity.pdbx_description
1 polymer ?
#
loop_
_entity_poly.entity_id
_entity_poly.type
_entity_poly.pdbx_seq_one_letter_code
_entity_poly.pdbx_strand_id
1 'polypeptide(L)'
;MTIELIDNAVEAGARRETACKVVGLCARTLERWRGGHVEDMRHGPRSAPANKFTDEERAAVLQVINEPSYRDRSPNVIVPLLADQKRYVASESTMYRIMRQEDLLRHRGRMKAPVRRPPNAFVATGPNQVWSWDITYLKSPIRGVFFYLYMIVDVWSRKVVGWQVHEDESSALAAALFEGTCAVMQLNPRGIVLHADNGGPMKGSTMTATLERLGVLASYSRPHVSDDNPYSEALFRTLKYCPEYPSKPFIDVAAARAWVLRFVTWYNGVHLHSGVRFVTPNDRHAGKDVAILAQRIKVYEAARAKNPARWTSSTRNWTPVAEVYLNPDEPQSKRSDAPALGCVVERGDKGGALADRGSQAAALRTREERAAA
;
A
#
# COMPACT_ATOMS: atom_id res chain seq x y z
N MET A 1 33.61 3.47 33.62
CA MET A 1 33.40 4.75 32.86
C MET A 1 32.22 5.57 33.35
N THR A 2 30.93 5.12 33.28
CA THR A 2 29.76 5.96 33.69
C THR A 2 29.78 6.26 35.23
N ILE A 3 30.10 5.30 36.07
CA ILE A 3 30.21 5.47 37.53
C ILE A 3 31.33 6.46 37.85
N GLU A 4 32.48 6.32 37.26
CA GLU A 4 33.66 7.20 37.43
C GLU A 4 33.34 8.66 37.01
N LEU A 5 32.59 8.87 35.94
CA LEU A 5 32.19 10.21 35.52
C LEU A 5 31.28 10.89 36.55
N ILE A 6 30.37 10.11 37.17
CA ILE A 6 29.51 10.61 38.24
C ILE A 6 30.34 10.89 39.49
N ASP A 7 31.31 10.04 39.84
CA ASP A 7 32.15 10.21 40.99
C ASP A 7 33.05 11.46 40.87
N ASN A 8 33.70 11.64 39.71
CA ASN A 8 34.50 12.83 39.42
C ASN A 8 33.67 14.13 39.49
N ALA A 9 32.41 14.10 38.99
CA ALA A 9 31.52 15.25 39.09
C ALA A 9 31.13 15.56 40.55
N VAL A 10 30.92 14.54 41.39
CA VAL A 10 30.62 14.70 42.82
C VAL A 10 31.83 15.21 43.60
N GLU A 11 33.05 14.72 43.30
CA GLU A 11 34.27 15.22 43.85
C GLU A 11 34.55 16.68 43.48
N ALA A 12 34.14 17.08 42.28
CA ALA A 12 34.16 18.48 41.82
C ALA A 12 33.04 19.36 42.43
N GLY A 13 32.25 18.85 43.38
CA GLY A 13 31.22 19.61 44.13
C GLY A 13 29.80 19.51 43.59
N ALA A 14 29.52 18.68 42.57
CA ALA A 14 28.17 18.48 42.07
C ALA A 14 27.34 17.60 43.02
N ARG A 15 26.05 17.91 43.17
CA ARG A 15 25.15 17.02 43.91
C ARG A 15 24.96 15.72 43.15
N ARG A 16 25.07 14.58 43.84
CA ARG A 16 24.97 13.22 43.29
C ARG A 16 23.73 13.02 42.41
N GLU A 17 22.56 13.48 42.88
CA GLU A 17 21.32 13.37 42.14
C GLU A 17 21.35 14.15 40.83
N THR A 18 21.97 15.33 40.83
CA THR A 18 22.10 16.16 39.62
C THR A 18 23.06 15.52 38.62
N ALA A 19 24.21 14.98 39.10
CA ALA A 19 25.16 14.27 38.27
C ALA A 19 24.53 13.00 37.62
N CYS A 20 23.77 12.22 38.41
CA CYS A 20 23.03 11.06 37.88
C CYS A 20 21.99 11.48 36.83
N LYS A 21 21.24 12.56 37.05
CA LYS A 21 20.20 13.05 36.12
C LYS A 21 20.78 13.48 34.78
N VAL A 22 21.96 14.08 34.75
CA VAL A 22 22.66 14.48 33.51
C VAL A 22 22.96 13.28 32.61
N VAL A 23 23.32 12.14 33.18
CA VAL A 23 23.59 10.89 32.42
C VAL A 23 22.35 9.99 32.28
N GLY A 24 21.16 10.47 32.64
CA GLY A 24 19.90 9.74 32.51
C GLY A 24 19.72 8.58 33.52
N LEU A 25 20.44 8.61 34.66
CA LEU A 25 20.36 7.60 35.72
C LEU A 25 19.65 8.17 36.95
N CYS A 26 19.05 7.29 37.76
CA CYS A 26 18.61 7.65 39.10
C CYS A 26 19.68 7.23 40.16
N ALA A 27 19.76 7.96 41.28
CA ALA A 27 20.73 7.69 42.34
C ALA A 27 20.68 6.24 42.86
N ARG A 28 19.45 5.66 42.94
CA ARG A 28 19.26 4.27 43.36
C ARG A 28 19.87 3.26 42.35
N THR A 29 19.86 3.56 41.05
CA THR A 29 20.52 2.74 40.03
C THR A 29 22.03 2.80 40.18
N LEU A 30 22.60 3.97 40.47
CA LEU A 30 24.02 4.14 40.75
C LEU A 30 24.46 3.31 41.97
N GLU A 31 23.69 3.37 43.07
CA GLU A 31 23.99 2.58 44.30
C GLU A 31 23.94 1.07 44.01
N ARG A 32 22.96 0.61 43.26
CA ARG A 32 22.87 -0.79 42.84
C ARG A 32 24.09 -1.23 42.02
N TRP A 33 24.52 -0.40 41.07
CA TRP A 33 25.69 -0.70 40.26
C TRP A 33 27.01 -0.70 41.06
N ARG A 34 27.15 0.20 42.06
CA ARG A 34 28.29 0.18 43.00
C ARG A 34 28.30 -1.08 43.84
N GLY A 35 27.15 -1.64 44.18
CA GLY A 35 27.03 -2.92 44.86
C GLY A 35 27.27 -4.15 43.97
N GLY A 36 27.76 -3.97 42.74
CA GLY A 36 28.10 -5.07 41.84
C GLY A 36 26.90 -5.62 41.04
N HIS A 37 25.69 -5.06 41.22
CA HIS A 37 24.46 -5.50 40.50
C HIS A 37 24.23 -4.69 39.24
N VAL A 38 25.06 -4.85 38.22
CA VAL A 38 24.95 -4.14 36.93
C VAL A 38 23.92 -4.81 36.04
N GLU A 39 23.70 -6.11 36.18
CA GLU A 39 22.78 -6.88 35.36
C GLU A 39 21.31 -6.64 35.75
N ASP A 40 20.42 -6.76 34.76
CA ASP A 40 18.96 -6.69 34.99
C ASP A 40 18.49 -8.00 35.65
N MET A 41 18.32 -7.96 36.97
CA MET A 41 17.86 -9.10 37.79
C MET A 41 16.35 -9.33 37.72
N ARG A 42 15.63 -8.61 36.87
CA ARG A 42 14.19 -8.85 36.70
C ARG A 42 13.98 -10.19 36.00
N HIS A 43 13.41 -11.12 36.71
CA HIS A 43 12.99 -12.37 36.12
C HIS A 43 11.81 -12.10 35.16
N GLY A 44 11.91 -12.60 33.95
CA GLY A 44 10.79 -12.60 33.01
C GLY A 44 9.56 -13.36 33.55
N PRO A 45 8.46 -13.42 32.77
CA PRO A 45 7.26 -14.15 33.21
C PRO A 45 7.61 -15.57 33.63
N ARG A 46 7.07 -16.02 34.77
CA ARG A 46 7.32 -17.36 35.33
C ARG A 46 6.71 -18.50 34.52
N SER A 47 5.75 -18.19 33.65
CA SER A 47 5.11 -19.15 32.76
C SER A 47 5.16 -18.65 31.31
N ALA A 48 5.25 -19.56 30.35
CA ALA A 48 5.13 -19.22 28.95
C ALA A 48 3.71 -18.73 28.67
N PRO A 49 3.52 -17.63 27.89
CA PRO A 49 2.20 -17.20 27.49
C PRO A 49 1.45 -18.29 26.72
N ALA A 50 0.13 -18.40 26.94
CA ALA A 50 -0.71 -19.42 26.30
C ALA A 50 -0.68 -19.35 24.75
N ASN A 51 -0.32 -18.19 24.19
CA ASN A 51 -0.20 -17.95 22.75
C ASN A 51 1.22 -18.14 22.21
N LYS A 52 2.18 -18.60 23.02
CA LYS A 52 3.54 -18.89 22.57
C LYS A 52 3.51 -20.12 21.66
N PHE A 53 4.16 -20.02 20.50
CA PHE A 53 4.37 -21.17 19.61
C PHE A 53 5.28 -22.19 20.25
N THR A 54 4.98 -23.47 20.05
CA THR A 54 5.89 -24.58 20.38
C THR A 54 7.07 -24.60 19.40
N ASP A 55 8.09 -25.38 19.71
CA ASP A 55 9.26 -25.50 18.82
C ASP A 55 8.88 -26.22 17.52
N GLU A 56 7.95 -27.17 17.55
CA GLU A 56 7.42 -27.85 16.37
C GLU A 56 6.63 -26.88 15.46
N GLU A 57 5.80 -26.03 16.03
CA GLU A 57 5.06 -25.02 15.29
C GLU A 57 5.99 -23.97 14.69
N ARG A 58 7.05 -23.60 15.41
CA ARG A 58 8.09 -22.71 14.90
C ARG A 58 8.84 -23.34 13.72
N ALA A 59 9.20 -24.62 13.83
CA ALA A 59 9.83 -25.37 12.75
C ALA A 59 8.92 -25.46 11.51
N ALA A 60 7.62 -25.68 11.69
CA ALA A 60 6.66 -25.70 10.61
C ALA A 60 6.57 -24.35 9.87
N VAL A 61 6.63 -23.22 10.59
CA VAL A 61 6.68 -21.88 9.99
C VAL A 61 7.94 -21.70 9.16
N LEU A 62 9.11 -22.09 9.71
CA LEU A 62 10.40 -21.98 9.01
C LEU A 62 10.44 -22.88 7.76
N GLN A 63 9.89 -24.08 7.83
CA GLN A 63 9.77 -24.97 6.68
C GLN A 63 8.98 -24.32 5.56
N VAL A 64 7.80 -23.74 5.85
CA VAL A 64 6.97 -23.05 4.87
C VAL A 64 7.71 -21.85 4.25
N ILE A 65 8.34 -21.01 5.06
CA ILE A 65 9.06 -19.82 4.56
C ILE A 65 10.19 -20.21 3.61
N ASN A 66 10.85 -21.35 3.85
CA ASN A 66 11.98 -21.84 3.05
C ASN A 66 11.56 -22.70 1.85
N GLU A 67 10.28 -23.02 1.68
CA GLU A 67 9.80 -23.71 0.47
C GLU A 67 10.16 -22.92 -0.80
N PRO A 68 10.58 -23.58 -1.89
CA PRO A 68 10.95 -22.90 -3.15
C PRO A 68 9.87 -21.96 -3.69
N SER A 69 8.59 -22.28 -3.44
CA SER A 69 7.43 -21.46 -3.82
C SER A 69 7.27 -20.19 -3.01
N TYR A 70 7.86 -20.10 -1.81
CA TYR A 70 7.63 -19.01 -0.85
C TYR A 70 8.88 -18.24 -0.44
N ARG A 71 10.08 -18.79 -0.61
CA ARG A 71 11.33 -18.21 -0.08
C ARG A 71 11.63 -16.78 -0.53
N ASP A 72 11.18 -16.39 -1.73
CA ASP A 72 11.38 -15.06 -2.28
C ASP A 72 10.17 -14.13 -2.04
N ARG A 73 9.18 -14.59 -1.27
CA ARG A 73 7.95 -13.85 -1.00
C ARG A 73 7.92 -13.31 0.44
N SER A 74 7.28 -12.16 0.62
CA SER A 74 7.06 -11.62 1.96
C SER A 74 5.95 -12.37 2.69
N PRO A 75 5.94 -12.43 4.03
CA PRO A 75 4.85 -12.99 4.83
C PRO A 75 3.47 -12.45 4.44
N ASN A 76 3.38 -11.17 4.05
CA ASN A 76 2.14 -10.56 3.57
C ASN A 76 1.57 -11.23 2.31
N VAL A 77 2.43 -11.87 1.51
CA VAL A 77 2.04 -12.63 0.31
C VAL A 77 1.86 -14.11 0.63
N ILE A 78 2.74 -14.68 1.46
CA ILE A 78 2.69 -16.10 1.84
C ILE A 78 1.37 -16.45 2.51
N VAL A 79 0.95 -15.64 3.49
CA VAL A 79 -0.26 -15.92 4.29
C VAL A 79 -1.53 -15.97 3.43
N PRO A 80 -1.80 -15.03 2.51
CA PRO A 80 -2.93 -15.16 1.58
C PRO A 80 -2.87 -16.42 0.71
N LEU A 81 -1.68 -16.76 0.17
CA LEU A 81 -1.51 -17.96 -0.65
C LEU A 81 -1.82 -19.25 0.12
N LEU A 82 -1.37 -19.32 1.38
CA LEU A 82 -1.71 -20.45 2.25
C LEU A 82 -3.21 -20.51 2.52
N ALA A 83 -3.87 -19.36 2.74
CA ALA A 83 -5.30 -19.30 2.97
C ALA A 83 -6.11 -19.75 1.73
N ASP A 84 -5.63 -19.42 0.52
CA ASP A 84 -6.23 -19.91 -0.75
C ASP A 84 -6.12 -21.44 -0.87
N GLN A 85 -5.05 -22.03 -0.32
CA GLN A 85 -4.85 -23.50 -0.20
C GLN A 85 -5.59 -24.11 1.00
N LYS A 86 -6.44 -23.34 1.70
CA LYS A 86 -7.16 -23.74 2.92
C LYS A 86 -6.22 -24.11 4.09
N ARG A 87 -4.99 -23.59 4.08
CA ARG A 87 -3.97 -23.80 5.12
C ARG A 87 -3.81 -22.52 5.95
N TYR A 88 -3.68 -22.68 7.26
CA TYR A 88 -3.27 -21.62 8.17
C TYR A 88 -2.11 -22.12 9.01
N VAL A 89 -0.98 -21.41 8.98
CA VAL A 89 0.24 -21.78 9.72
C VAL A 89 0.53 -20.74 10.79
N ALA A 90 0.60 -19.47 10.43
CA ALA A 90 0.84 -18.37 11.35
C ALA A 90 0.32 -17.05 10.76
N SER A 91 0.13 -16.04 11.63
CA SER A 91 -0.10 -14.66 11.17
C SER A 91 1.16 -14.05 10.57
N GLU A 92 1.00 -13.03 9.73
CA GLU A 92 2.11 -12.29 9.14
C GLU A 92 3.08 -11.75 10.22
N SER A 93 2.52 -11.17 11.29
CA SER A 93 3.31 -10.64 12.41
C SER A 93 4.16 -11.70 13.08
N THR A 94 3.63 -12.92 13.23
CA THR A 94 4.36 -14.05 13.79
C THR A 94 5.46 -14.53 12.83
N MET A 95 5.18 -14.64 11.53
CA MET A 95 6.18 -14.98 10.53
C MET A 95 7.31 -13.95 10.51
N TYR A 96 7.00 -12.65 10.49
CA TYR A 96 8.02 -11.58 10.55
C TYR A 96 8.86 -11.64 11.83
N ARG A 97 8.25 -11.95 12.97
CA ARG A 97 8.96 -12.09 14.24
C ARG A 97 9.96 -13.26 14.20
N ILE A 98 9.54 -14.42 13.70
CA ILE A 98 10.38 -15.60 13.53
C ILE A 98 11.51 -15.29 12.54
N MET A 99 11.20 -14.71 11.37
CA MET A 99 12.22 -14.32 10.37
C MET A 99 13.24 -13.34 10.94
N ARG A 100 12.83 -12.40 11.81
CA ARG A 100 13.76 -11.47 12.47
C ARG A 100 14.68 -12.19 13.45
N GLN A 101 14.16 -13.15 14.21
CA GLN A 101 14.93 -13.94 15.15
C GLN A 101 15.97 -14.84 14.45
N GLU A 102 15.65 -15.30 13.24
CA GLU A 102 16.53 -16.13 12.38
C GLU A 102 17.38 -15.31 11.40
N ASP A 103 17.41 -13.99 11.54
CA ASP A 103 18.14 -13.04 10.67
C ASP A 103 17.81 -13.18 9.16
N LEU A 104 16.57 -13.59 8.85
CA LEU A 104 16.10 -13.78 7.49
C LEU A 104 15.51 -12.51 6.87
N LEU A 105 15.41 -11.39 7.61
CA LEU A 105 14.87 -10.13 7.14
C LEU A 105 15.97 -9.21 6.61
N ARG A 106 15.88 -8.85 5.33
CA ARG A 106 16.71 -7.77 4.78
C ARG A 106 16.08 -6.42 5.10
N HIS A 107 16.85 -5.49 5.66
CA HIS A 107 16.39 -4.15 6.01
C HIS A 107 16.09 -3.34 4.74
N ARG A 108 14.84 -2.88 4.58
CA ARG A 108 14.44 -1.87 3.58
C ARG A 108 14.29 -0.52 4.28
N GLY A 109 14.99 0.51 3.80
CA GLY A 109 14.88 1.87 4.34
C GLY A 109 13.43 2.40 4.32
N ARG A 110 13.07 3.25 5.26
CA ARG A 110 11.76 3.92 5.32
C ARG A 110 11.58 4.83 4.10
N MET A 111 10.48 4.67 3.36
CA MET A 111 10.06 5.64 2.37
C MET A 111 9.56 6.92 3.06
N LYS A 112 9.96 8.08 2.52
CA LYS A 112 9.43 9.39 2.93
C LYS A 112 7.94 9.47 2.57
N ALA A 113 7.12 9.95 3.51
CA ALA A 113 5.71 10.22 3.23
C ALA A 113 5.58 11.38 2.20
N PRO A 114 4.64 11.30 1.24
CA PRO A 114 4.42 12.39 0.29
C PRO A 114 3.92 13.66 1.00
N VAL A 115 4.53 14.81 0.66
CA VAL A 115 4.33 16.09 1.35
C VAL A 115 3.18 16.93 0.77
N ARG A 116 2.63 16.59 -0.39
CA ARG A 116 1.63 17.42 -1.10
C ARG A 116 0.36 16.66 -1.44
N ARG A 117 -0.78 17.36 -1.34
CA ARG A 117 -2.07 16.87 -1.83
C ARG A 117 -2.15 17.04 -3.36
N PRO A 118 -2.56 16.01 -4.09
CA PRO A 118 -2.79 16.11 -5.53
C PRO A 118 -4.06 16.90 -5.88
N PRO A 119 -4.13 17.54 -7.06
CA PRO A 119 -5.18 18.49 -7.41
C PRO A 119 -6.48 17.88 -7.89
N ASN A 120 -6.44 16.68 -8.47
CA ASN A 120 -7.63 16.05 -9.08
C ASN A 120 -7.92 14.72 -8.41
N ALA A 121 -8.95 14.66 -7.58
CA ALA A 121 -9.41 13.44 -6.96
C ALA A 121 -10.43 12.74 -7.84
N PHE A 122 -10.14 11.49 -8.21
CA PHE A 122 -11.11 10.63 -8.89
C PHE A 122 -11.33 9.37 -8.06
N VAL A 123 -12.57 8.85 -8.13
CA VAL A 123 -12.96 7.63 -7.42
C VAL A 123 -13.34 6.58 -8.46
N ALA A 124 -12.72 5.41 -8.36
CA ALA A 124 -13.12 4.24 -9.12
C ALA A 124 -13.87 3.27 -8.18
N THR A 125 -15.09 2.91 -8.54
CA THR A 125 -15.94 1.94 -7.83
C THR A 125 -16.07 0.61 -8.58
N GLY A 126 -15.49 0.55 -9.76
CA GLY A 126 -15.47 -0.62 -10.63
C GLY A 126 -14.36 -0.55 -11.67
N PRO A 127 -14.18 -1.62 -12.44
CA PRO A 127 -13.18 -1.67 -13.50
C PRO A 127 -13.52 -0.69 -14.64
N ASN A 128 -12.48 -0.23 -15.34
CA ASN A 128 -12.58 0.61 -16.54
C ASN A 128 -13.22 2.00 -16.34
N GLN A 129 -13.21 2.52 -15.12
CA GLN A 129 -13.70 3.88 -14.83
C GLN A 129 -12.56 4.89 -14.82
N VAL A 130 -11.43 4.54 -14.22
CA VAL A 130 -10.25 5.39 -14.11
C VAL A 130 -9.03 4.58 -14.52
N TRP A 131 -8.33 5.04 -15.53
CA TRP A 131 -7.06 4.48 -15.98
C TRP A 131 -5.95 5.47 -15.71
N SER A 132 -4.80 4.96 -15.31
CA SER A 132 -3.54 5.69 -15.21
C SER A 132 -2.59 5.13 -16.26
N TRP A 133 -1.85 6.01 -16.95
CA TRP A 133 -0.86 5.56 -17.91
C TRP A 133 0.42 6.38 -17.85
N ASP A 134 1.49 5.77 -18.31
CA ASP A 134 2.81 6.40 -18.34
C ASP A 134 3.76 5.61 -19.24
N ILE A 135 4.93 6.20 -19.51
CA ILE A 135 6.00 5.63 -20.33
C ILE A 135 7.23 5.41 -19.46
N THR A 136 7.83 4.23 -19.53
CA THR A 136 9.11 3.97 -18.89
C THR A 136 10.15 3.46 -19.88
N TYR A 137 11.42 3.71 -19.58
CA TYR A 137 12.54 3.37 -20.43
C TYR A 137 13.08 1.98 -20.10
N LEU A 138 13.29 1.17 -21.15
CA LEU A 138 13.98 -0.12 -21.10
C LEU A 138 15.34 0.06 -21.79
N LYS A 139 16.41 -0.44 -21.16
CA LYS A 139 17.77 -0.29 -21.68
C LYS A 139 17.97 -1.05 -22.98
N SER A 140 18.42 -0.38 -24.05
CA SER A 140 18.91 -0.98 -25.29
C SER A 140 20.42 -1.30 -25.18
N PRO A 141 20.99 -2.08 -26.11
CA PRO A 141 22.43 -2.36 -26.13
C PRO A 141 23.29 -1.12 -26.37
N ILE A 142 22.71 -0.08 -26.98
CA ILE A 142 23.41 1.15 -27.34
C ILE A 142 23.25 2.14 -26.19
N ARG A 143 24.36 2.61 -25.63
CA ARG A 143 24.36 3.58 -24.53
C ARG A 143 23.65 4.88 -24.94
N GLY A 144 22.67 5.29 -24.14
CA GLY A 144 21.88 6.50 -24.38
C GLY A 144 20.66 6.29 -25.26
N VAL A 145 20.49 5.10 -25.86
CA VAL A 145 19.29 4.71 -26.60
C VAL A 145 18.43 3.80 -25.71
N PHE A 146 17.12 3.97 -25.77
CA PHE A 146 16.17 3.21 -24.96
C PHE A 146 15.03 2.68 -25.82
N PHE A 147 14.40 1.60 -25.36
CA PHE A 147 13.07 1.24 -25.83
C PHE A 147 12.05 1.85 -24.88
N TYR A 148 10.95 2.32 -25.41
CA TYR A 148 9.88 3.03 -24.69
C TYR A 148 8.74 2.08 -24.41
N LEU A 149 8.50 1.77 -23.14
CA LEU A 149 7.39 0.94 -22.71
C LEU A 149 6.23 1.82 -22.26
N TYR A 150 5.17 1.81 -23.04
CA TYR A 150 3.89 2.44 -22.74
C TYR A 150 3.03 1.45 -21.95
N MET A 151 2.45 1.86 -20.84
CA MET A 151 1.55 1.02 -20.05
C MET A 151 0.32 1.78 -19.58
N ILE A 152 -0.85 1.14 -19.69
CA ILE A 152 -2.11 1.62 -19.15
C ILE A 152 -2.55 0.65 -18.05
N VAL A 153 -2.82 1.17 -16.84
CA VAL A 153 -3.26 0.40 -15.69
C VAL A 153 -4.65 0.86 -15.24
N ASP A 154 -5.55 -0.08 -15.02
CA ASP A 154 -6.84 0.18 -14.39
C ASP A 154 -6.64 0.45 -12.91
N VAL A 155 -7.06 1.63 -12.45
CA VAL A 155 -6.85 2.11 -11.08
C VAL A 155 -7.59 1.26 -10.05
N TRP A 156 -8.79 0.77 -10.37
CA TRP A 156 -9.59 -0.02 -9.45
C TRP A 156 -9.05 -1.43 -9.24
N SER A 157 -8.72 -2.13 -10.33
CA SER A 157 -8.26 -3.52 -10.29
C SER A 157 -6.75 -3.70 -10.22
N ARG A 158 -5.98 -2.67 -10.55
CA ARG A 158 -4.51 -2.71 -10.76
C ARG A 158 -4.08 -3.48 -12.02
N LYS A 159 -5.02 -3.89 -12.86
CA LYS A 159 -4.73 -4.64 -14.07
C LYS A 159 -4.04 -3.76 -15.12
N VAL A 160 -2.96 -4.25 -15.68
CA VAL A 160 -2.40 -3.69 -16.91
C VAL A 160 -3.37 -4.05 -18.03
N VAL A 161 -4.11 -3.05 -18.53
CA VAL A 161 -5.14 -3.22 -19.57
C VAL A 161 -4.59 -3.05 -20.98
N GLY A 162 -3.51 -2.25 -21.13
CA GLY A 162 -2.82 -2.04 -22.39
C GLY A 162 -1.34 -1.81 -22.19
N TRP A 163 -0.54 -2.27 -23.14
CA TRP A 163 0.91 -2.01 -23.16
C TRP A 163 1.47 -2.18 -24.57
N GLN A 164 2.52 -1.41 -24.88
CA GLN A 164 3.31 -1.55 -26.11
C GLN A 164 4.75 -1.14 -25.84
N VAL A 165 5.69 -1.69 -26.65
CA VAL A 165 7.10 -1.29 -26.63
C VAL A 165 7.50 -0.79 -28.02
N HIS A 166 8.06 0.40 -28.06
CA HIS A 166 8.49 1.09 -29.27
C HIS A 166 9.95 1.57 -29.17
N GLU A 167 10.52 1.94 -30.30
CA GLU A 167 11.85 2.57 -30.38
C GLU A 167 11.75 4.08 -30.27
N ASP A 168 10.55 4.65 -30.42
CA ASP A 168 10.26 6.07 -30.36
C ASP A 168 9.21 6.41 -29.30
N GLU A 169 9.24 7.67 -28.87
CA GLU A 169 8.26 8.25 -27.97
C GLU A 169 7.40 9.28 -28.73
N SER A 170 6.09 8.98 -28.91
CA SER A 170 5.19 9.89 -29.61
C SER A 170 3.75 9.83 -29.11
N SER A 171 3.00 10.92 -29.30
CA SER A 171 1.56 11.01 -29.01
C SER A 171 0.71 10.15 -29.93
N ALA A 172 1.16 9.87 -31.15
CA ALA A 172 0.47 8.99 -32.08
C ALA A 172 0.49 7.54 -31.62
N LEU A 173 1.63 7.06 -31.11
CA LEU A 173 1.77 5.73 -30.52
C LEU A 173 0.92 5.59 -29.24
N ALA A 174 0.88 6.64 -28.40
CA ALA A 174 0.03 6.66 -27.22
C ALA A 174 -1.47 6.58 -27.58
N ALA A 175 -1.91 7.35 -28.57
CA ALA A 175 -3.28 7.30 -29.07
C ALA A 175 -3.64 5.94 -29.64
N ALA A 176 -2.77 5.35 -30.47
CA ALA A 176 -2.96 4.01 -31.04
C ALA A 176 -3.05 2.92 -29.97
N LEU A 177 -2.21 3.01 -28.92
CA LEU A 177 -2.29 2.09 -27.78
C LEU A 177 -3.62 2.20 -27.06
N PHE A 178 -4.11 3.42 -26.79
CA PHE A 178 -5.39 3.65 -26.12
C PHE A 178 -6.56 3.10 -26.93
N GLU A 179 -6.64 3.44 -28.22
CA GLU A 179 -7.67 2.94 -29.13
C GLU A 179 -7.63 1.42 -29.26
N GLY A 180 -6.45 0.84 -29.46
CA GLY A 180 -6.25 -0.59 -29.54
C GLY A 180 -6.65 -1.31 -28.26
N THR A 181 -6.37 -0.73 -27.10
CA THR A 181 -6.79 -1.28 -25.80
C THR A 181 -8.30 -1.31 -25.69
N CYS A 182 -8.99 -0.21 -26.01
CA CYS A 182 -10.44 -0.15 -26.00
C CYS A 182 -11.07 -1.16 -26.97
N ALA A 183 -10.51 -1.28 -28.18
CA ALA A 183 -10.98 -2.23 -29.21
C ALA A 183 -10.84 -3.69 -28.76
N VAL A 184 -9.67 -4.08 -28.23
CA VAL A 184 -9.40 -5.44 -27.73
C VAL A 184 -10.32 -5.79 -26.56
N MET A 185 -10.59 -4.84 -25.67
CA MET A 185 -11.48 -5.03 -24.53
C MET A 185 -12.97 -4.86 -24.90
N GLN A 186 -13.30 -4.49 -26.13
CA GLN A 186 -14.66 -4.20 -26.60
C GLN A 186 -15.37 -3.15 -25.71
N LEU A 187 -14.63 -2.13 -25.24
CA LEU A 187 -15.12 -1.09 -24.35
C LEU A 187 -15.56 0.14 -25.13
N ASN A 188 -16.68 0.73 -24.68
CA ASN A 188 -16.99 2.11 -25.04
C ASN A 188 -16.12 3.04 -24.17
N PRO A 189 -15.19 3.82 -24.75
CA PRO A 189 -14.27 4.65 -23.99
C PRO A 189 -14.92 5.89 -23.37
N ARG A 190 -16.15 6.20 -23.75
CA ARG A 190 -16.85 7.41 -23.29
C ARG A 190 -17.01 7.43 -21.77
N GLY A 191 -16.49 8.49 -21.15
CA GLY A 191 -16.58 8.67 -19.71
C GLY A 191 -15.44 8.02 -18.89
N ILE A 192 -14.54 7.28 -19.53
CA ILE A 192 -13.30 6.83 -18.86
C ILE A 192 -12.47 8.04 -18.49
N VAL A 193 -11.96 8.09 -17.28
CA VAL A 193 -10.94 9.06 -16.89
C VAL A 193 -9.57 8.46 -17.21
N LEU A 194 -8.78 9.14 -18.05
CA LEU A 194 -7.41 8.76 -18.34
C LEU A 194 -6.44 9.76 -17.69
N HIS A 195 -5.73 9.32 -16.67
CA HIS A 195 -4.76 10.13 -15.94
C HIS A 195 -3.33 9.85 -16.42
N ALA A 196 -2.55 10.91 -16.59
CA ALA A 196 -1.16 10.86 -17.04
C ALA A 196 -0.32 11.97 -16.42
N ASP A 197 1.00 11.83 -16.54
CA ASP A 197 1.93 12.92 -16.26
C ASP A 197 1.88 14.01 -17.35
N ASN A 198 2.63 15.11 -17.13
CA ASN A 198 2.68 16.24 -18.06
C ASN A 198 3.69 16.05 -19.20
N GLY A 199 4.02 14.82 -19.58
CA GLY A 199 4.96 14.53 -20.66
C GLY A 199 4.49 14.96 -22.05
N GLY A 200 5.41 15.09 -22.99
CA GLY A 200 5.12 15.47 -24.37
C GLY A 200 4.10 14.57 -25.06
N PRO A 201 4.26 13.23 -25.02
CA PRO A 201 3.28 12.29 -25.61
C PRO A 201 1.90 12.38 -24.99
N MET A 202 1.81 12.71 -23.69
CA MET A 202 0.57 12.80 -22.93
C MET A 202 -0.30 13.97 -23.38
N LYS A 203 0.33 15.10 -23.70
CA LYS A 203 -0.32 16.36 -24.11
C LYS A 203 -0.21 16.66 -25.60
N GLY A 204 0.39 15.76 -26.37
CA GLY A 204 0.50 15.94 -27.82
C GLY A 204 -0.87 16.04 -28.49
N SER A 205 -0.94 16.86 -29.54
CA SER A 205 -2.21 17.18 -30.25
C SER A 205 -2.96 15.93 -30.71
N THR A 206 -2.27 14.93 -31.24
CA THR A 206 -2.86 13.67 -31.68
C THR A 206 -3.54 12.93 -30.53
N MET A 207 -2.87 12.81 -29.37
CA MET A 207 -3.46 12.15 -28.20
C MET A 207 -4.67 12.92 -27.68
N THR A 208 -4.55 14.24 -27.54
CA THR A 208 -5.64 15.10 -27.05
C THR A 208 -6.86 15.03 -27.98
N ALA A 209 -6.67 15.17 -29.29
CA ALA A 209 -7.77 15.05 -30.26
C ALA A 209 -8.44 13.65 -30.25
N THR A 210 -7.64 12.59 -30.04
CA THR A 210 -8.18 11.24 -29.92
C THR A 210 -9.04 11.08 -28.68
N LEU A 211 -8.59 11.57 -27.51
CA LEU A 211 -9.36 11.50 -26.27
C LEU A 211 -10.67 12.31 -26.36
N GLU A 212 -10.64 13.51 -26.94
CA GLU A 212 -11.82 14.34 -27.17
C GLU A 212 -12.83 13.64 -28.08
N ARG A 213 -12.36 13.11 -29.23
CA ARG A 213 -13.20 12.37 -30.18
C ARG A 213 -13.88 11.16 -29.54
N LEU A 214 -13.20 10.49 -28.63
CA LEU A 214 -13.70 9.30 -27.94
C LEU A 214 -14.53 9.63 -26.68
N GLY A 215 -14.60 10.90 -26.28
CA GLY A 215 -15.33 11.34 -25.09
C GLY A 215 -14.67 10.88 -23.76
N VAL A 216 -13.34 10.76 -23.78
CA VAL A 216 -12.52 10.39 -22.61
C VAL A 216 -12.16 11.63 -21.81
N LEU A 217 -12.23 11.55 -20.52
CA LEU A 217 -11.85 12.64 -19.61
C LEU A 217 -10.34 12.59 -19.36
N ALA A 218 -9.60 13.48 -20.03
CA ALA A 218 -8.17 13.60 -19.80
C ALA A 218 -7.90 14.28 -18.43
N SER A 219 -7.00 13.70 -17.65
CA SER A 219 -6.51 14.24 -16.37
C SER A 219 -5.00 14.22 -16.34
N TYR A 220 -4.39 15.24 -15.74
CA TYR A 220 -2.93 15.39 -15.71
C TYR A 220 -2.45 15.70 -14.31
N SER A 221 -1.24 15.22 -14.01
CA SER A 221 -0.46 15.59 -12.83
C SER A 221 -0.20 17.09 -12.78
N ARG A 222 0.03 17.64 -11.60
CA ARG A 222 0.48 19.04 -11.46
C ARG A 222 1.86 19.23 -12.09
N PRO A 223 2.14 20.39 -12.68
CA PRO A 223 3.48 20.70 -13.19
C PRO A 223 4.54 20.52 -12.10
N HIS A 224 5.62 19.81 -12.41
CA HIS A 224 6.76 19.55 -11.51
C HIS A 224 6.43 18.76 -10.23
N VAL A 225 5.32 18.02 -10.20
CA VAL A 225 4.96 17.11 -9.10
C VAL A 225 4.93 15.68 -9.64
N SER A 226 5.93 14.89 -9.31
CA SER A 226 6.05 13.49 -9.76
C SER A 226 5.07 12.56 -9.08
N ASP A 227 4.69 12.83 -7.82
CA ASP A 227 3.90 11.92 -6.98
C ASP A 227 2.40 11.89 -7.34
N ASP A 228 1.97 12.59 -8.38
CA ASP A 228 0.56 12.69 -8.78
C ASP A 228 0.10 11.51 -9.66
N ASN A 229 1.02 10.62 -10.12
CA ASN A 229 0.69 9.40 -10.87
C ASN A 229 1.13 8.11 -10.13
N PRO A 230 0.66 7.88 -8.89
CA PRO A 230 1.18 6.86 -8.00
C PRO A 230 0.96 5.42 -8.51
N TYR A 231 -0.03 5.19 -9.35
CA TYR A 231 -0.36 3.86 -9.87
C TYR A 231 0.62 3.40 -10.95
N SER A 232 0.96 4.28 -11.89
CA SER A 232 1.97 4.00 -12.90
C SER A 232 3.35 3.87 -12.28
N GLU A 233 3.71 4.76 -11.32
CA GLU A 233 4.97 4.68 -10.59
C GLU A 233 5.12 3.37 -9.82
N ALA A 234 4.08 2.95 -9.10
CA ALA A 234 4.08 1.69 -8.36
C ALA A 234 4.21 0.47 -9.29
N LEU A 235 3.55 0.52 -10.46
CA LEU A 235 3.67 -0.51 -11.48
C LEU A 235 5.09 -0.60 -12.03
N PHE A 236 5.70 0.54 -12.42
CA PHE A 236 7.07 0.56 -12.94
C PHE A 236 8.10 0.19 -11.87
N ARG A 237 7.84 0.53 -10.62
CA ARG A 237 8.66 0.03 -9.52
C ARG A 237 8.59 -1.49 -9.42
N THR A 238 7.39 -2.07 -9.49
CA THR A 238 7.22 -3.53 -9.49
C THR A 238 7.94 -4.17 -10.69
N LEU A 239 7.82 -3.58 -11.87
CA LEU A 239 8.50 -4.05 -13.09
C LEU A 239 10.02 -4.03 -12.95
N LYS A 240 10.62 -2.91 -12.51
CA LYS A 240 12.08 -2.74 -12.43
C LYS A 240 12.73 -3.52 -11.28
N TYR A 241 11.95 -3.89 -10.25
CA TYR A 241 12.45 -4.61 -9.07
C TYR A 241 11.94 -6.06 -8.98
N CYS A 242 11.25 -6.57 -10.02
CA CYS A 242 10.93 -7.99 -10.03
C CYS A 242 12.21 -8.82 -10.22
N PRO A 243 12.31 -10.00 -9.58
CA PRO A 243 13.52 -10.83 -9.65
C PRO A 243 13.94 -11.22 -11.06
N GLU A 244 12.98 -11.29 -11.99
CA GLU A 244 13.20 -11.66 -13.38
C GLU A 244 13.56 -10.48 -14.29
N TYR A 245 13.72 -9.25 -13.75
CA TYR A 245 14.13 -8.10 -14.56
C TYR A 245 15.55 -8.32 -15.08
N PRO A 246 15.80 -8.22 -16.41
CA PRO A 246 17.10 -8.50 -16.98
C PRO A 246 18.20 -7.61 -16.41
N SER A 247 19.30 -8.21 -15.98
CA SER A 247 20.50 -7.47 -15.56
C SER A 247 21.25 -6.85 -16.74
N LYS A 248 21.09 -7.42 -17.94
CA LYS A 248 21.67 -6.93 -19.20
C LYS A 248 20.63 -6.15 -20.01
N PRO A 249 21.04 -5.20 -20.87
CA PRO A 249 20.16 -4.54 -21.81
C PRO A 249 19.44 -5.53 -22.73
N PHE A 250 18.25 -5.15 -23.20
CA PHE A 250 17.50 -5.93 -24.19
C PHE A 250 18.21 -5.87 -25.55
N ILE A 251 18.42 -6.99 -26.19
CA ILE A 251 19.13 -7.11 -27.45
C ILE A 251 18.45 -6.32 -28.59
N ASP A 252 17.11 -6.34 -28.61
CA ASP A 252 16.26 -5.65 -29.57
C ASP A 252 14.87 -5.37 -28.98
N VAL A 253 14.02 -4.69 -29.74
CA VAL A 253 12.64 -4.37 -29.35
C VAL A 253 11.78 -5.63 -29.24
N ALA A 254 12.05 -6.67 -30.03
CA ALA A 254 11.29 -7.93 -29.99
C ALA A 254 11.57 -8.68 -28.68
N ALA A 255 12.83 -8.74 -28.24
CA ALA A 255 13.21 -9.29 -26.95
C ALA A 255 12.57 -8.51 -25.79
N ALA A 256 12.53 -7.19 -25.87
CA ALA A 256 11.84 -6.35 -24.87
C ALA A 256 10.33 -6.64 -24.83
N ARG A 257 9.67 -6.74 -25.99
CA ARG A 257 8.24 -7.11 -26.10
C ARG A 257 7.96 -8.49 -25.50
N ALA A 258 8.77 -9.48 -25.82
CA ALA A 258 8.63 -10.85 -25.30
C ALA A 258 8.77 -10.89 -23.77
N TRP A 259 9.70 -10.11 -23.21
CA TRP A 259 9.87 -10.02 -21.77
C TRP A 259 8.69 -9.29 -21.10
N VAL A 260 8.26 -8.14 -21.64
CA VAL A 260 7.11 -7.40 -21.13
C VAL A 260 5.83 -8.24 -21.17
N LEU A 261 5.61 -9.03 -22.21
CA LEU A 261 4.49 -9.97 -22.31
C LEU A 261 4.49 -10.95 -21.11
N ARG A 262 5.65 -11.55 -20.79
CA ARG A 262 5.77 -12.45 -19.63
C ARG A 262 5.51 -11.69 -18.32
N PHE A 263 6.09 -10.51 -18.18
CA PHE A 263 5.87 -9.66 -16.99
C PHE A 263 4.39 -9.35 -16.81
N VAL A 264 3.69 -8.86 -17.84
CA VAL A 264 2.26 -8.49 -17.76
C VAL A 264 1.40 -9.72 -17.48
N THR A 265 1.71 -10.87 -18.10
CA THR A 265 1.00 -12.12 -17.84
C THR A 265 1.14 -12.52 -16.36
N TRP A 266 2.36 -12.50 -15.83
CA TRP A 266 2.62 -12.76 -14.41
C TRP A 266 1.96 -11.71 -13.49
N TYR A 267 2.12 -10.42 -13.81
CA TYR A 267 1.57 -9.32 -13.01
C TYR A 267 0.04 -9.40 -12.91
N ASN A 268 -0.63 -9.60 -14.03
CA ASN A 268 -2.09 -9.66 -14.06
C ASN A 268 -2.66 -10.96 -13.48
N GLY A 269 -1.97 -12.08 -13.64
CA GLY A 269 -2.51 -13.42 -13.33
C GLY A 269 -1.96 -14.09 -12.08
N VAL A 270 -0.79 -13.66 -11.59
CA VAL A 270 -0.09 -14.34 -10.48
C VAL A 270 0.28 -13.39 -9.34
N HIS A 271 0.66 -12.15 -9.65
CA HIS A 271 1.08 -11.19 -8.64
C HIS A 271 -0.09 -10.81 -7.73
N LEU A 272 0.09 -11.02 -6.42
CA LEU A 272 -0.91 -10.64 -5.40
C LEU A 272 -0.69 -9.19 -4.95
N HIS A 273 -1.60 -8.30 -5.33
CA HIS A 273 -1.45 -6.88 -5.08
C HIS A 273 -1.99 -6.47 -3.70
N SER A 274 -1.14 -5.91 -2.84
CA SER A 274 -1.49 -5.52 -1.46
C SER A 274 -2.64 -4.52 -1.37
N GLY A 275 -2.69 -3.55 -2.28
CA GLY A 275 -3.73 -2.50 -2.33
C GLY A 275 -5.14 -3.02 -2.63
N VAL A 276 -5.28 -4.26 -3.10
CA VAL A 276 -6.57 -4.91 -3.36
C VAL A 276 -6.71 -6.23 -2.57
N ARG A 277 -6.20 -6.25 -1.35
CA ARG A 277 -6.30 -7.39 -0.40
C ARG A 277 -5.61 -8.65 -0.90
N PHE A 278 -4.51 -8.53 -1.63
CA PHE A 278 -3.71 -9.67 -2.12
C PHE A 278 -4.53 -10.63 -3.01
N VAL A 279 -5.37 -10.09 -3.88
CA VAL A 279 -5.91 -10.80 -5.03
C VAL A 279 -5.13 -10.44 -6.29
N THR A 280 -5.24 -11.25 -7.34
CA THR A 280 -4.60 -10.91 -8.61
C THR A 280 -5.37 -9.79 -9.31
N PRO A 281 -4.71 -8.93 -10.11
CA PRO A 281 -5.39 -7.93 -10.90
C PRO A 281 -6.49 -8.50 -11.82
N ASN A 282 -6.27 -9.68 -12.42
CA ASN A 282 -7.27 -10.34 -13.25
C ASN A 282 -8.50 -10.76 -12.45
N ASP A 283 -8.32 -11.40 -11.28
CA ASP A 283 -9.45 -11.82 -10.46
C ASP A 283 -10.24 -10.63 -9.95
N ARG A 284 -9.54 -9.56 -9.55
CA ARG A 284 -10.18 -8.32 -9.14
C ARG A 284 -10.97 -7.70 -10.29
N HIS A 285 -10.36 -7.59 -11.48
CA HIS A 285 -11.01 -6.99 -12.67
C HIS A 285 -12.25 -7.77 -13.10
N ALA A 286 -12.24 -9.09 -12.92
CA ALA A 286 -13.36 -9.98 -13.20
C ALA A 286 -14.40 -10.09 -12.06
N GLY A 287 -14.24 -9.36 -10.94
CA GLY A 287 -15.13 -9.41 -9.79
C GLY A 287 -15.07 -10.70 -8.95
N LYS A 288 -14.04 -11.54 -9.16
CA LYS A 288 -13.86 -12.81 -8.43
C LYS A 288 -13.28 -12.61 -7.03
N ASP A 289 -12.74 -11.43 -6.74
CA ASP A 289 -12.15 -11.06 -5.46
C ASP A 289 -13.08 -11.25 -4.28
N VAL A 290 -14.39 -10.98 -4.45
CA VAL A 290 -15.40 -11.14 -3.40
C VAL A 290 -15.44 -12.58 -2.89
N ALA A 291 -15.50 -13.56 -3.81
CA ALA A 291 -15.54 -14.98 -3.45
C ALA A 291 -14.22 -15.45 -2.82
N ILE A 292 -13.08 -15.00 -3.37
CA ILE A 292 -11.74 -15.33 -2.85
C ILE A 292 -11.59 -14.80 -1.43
N LEU A 293 -11.95 -13.55 -1.18
CA LEU A 293 -11.82 -12.91 0.13
C LEU A 293 -12.79 -13.53 1.15
N ALA A 294 -14.02 -13.87 0.75
CA ALA A 294 -14.96 -14.59 1.60
C ALA A 294 -14.41 -15.97 2.03
N GLN A 295 -13.75 -16.69 1.14
CA GLN A 295 -13.10 -17.96 1.49
C GLN A 295 -11.95 -17.76 2.49
N ARG A 296 -11.14 -16.70 2.34
CA ARG A 296 -10.07 -16.37 3.29
C ARG A 296 -10.61 -16.05 4.68
N ILE A 297 -11.73 -15.31 4.77
CA ILE A 297 -12.42 -15.07 6.05
C ILE A 297 -12.74 -16.40 6.74
N LYS A 298 -13.35 -17.36 6.03
CA LYS A 298 -13.69 -18.67 6.59
C LYS A 298 -12.47 -19.43 7.14
N VAL A 299 -11.33 -19.39 6.42
CA VAL A 299 -10.08 -20.03 6.87
C VAL A 299 -9.56 -19.40 8.16
N TYR A 300 -9.58 -18.07 8.24
CA TYR A 300 -9.11 -17.35 9.42
C TYR A 300 -10.00 -17.57 10.63
N GLU A 301 -11.34 -17.55 10.46
CA GLU A 301 -12.28 -17.82 11.56
C GLU A 301 -12.18 -19.26 12.05
N ALA A 302 -11.99 -20.23 11.16
CA ALA A 302 -11.75 -21.62 11.55
C ALA A 302 -10.43 -21.77 12.34
N ALA A 303 -9.37 -21.08 11.93
CA ALA A 303 -8.10 -21.06 12.66
C ALA A 303 -8.25 -20.42 14.06
N ARG A 304 -9.00 -19.31 14.15
CA ARG A 304 -9.31 -18.65 15.42
C ARG A 304 -10.14 -19.56 16.35
N ALA A 305 -11.15 -20.22 15.82
CA ALA A 305 -11.97 -21.16 16.59
C ALA A 305 -11.16 -22.33 17.15
N LYS A 306 -10.15 -22.80 16.39
CA LYS A 306 -9.26 -23.88 16.82
C LYS A 306 -8.33 -23.48 17.97
N ASN A 307 -7.83 -22.23 17.98
CA ASN A 307 -6.89 -21.74 18.99
C ASN A 307 -7.25 -20.30 19.43
N PRO A 308 -8.35 -20.07 20.18
CA PRO A 308 -8.82 -18.73 20.53
C PRO A 308 -7.80 -17.90 21.31
N ALA A 309 -7.03 -18.52 22.18
CA ALA A 309 -6.02 -17.85 23.02
C ALA A 309 -4.88 -17.17 22.24
N ARG A 310 -4.69 -17.51 20.96
CA ARG A 310 -3.69 -16.89 20.07
C ARG A 310 -4.16 -15.60 19.43
N TRP A 311 -5.41 -15.23 19.61
CA TRP A 311 -6.04 -14.08 18.96
C TRP A 311 -6.41 -13.04 20.02
N THR A 312 -5.66 -11.94 20.08
CA THR A 312 -5.92 -10.84 21.02
C THR A 312 -6.94 -9.84 20.49
N SER A 313 -7.27 -9.92 19.19
CA SER A 313 -8.21 -9.02 18.52
C SER A 313 -8.95 -9.77 17.38
N SER A 314 -9.59 -9.01 16.48
CA SER A 314 -10.22 -9.55 15.28
C SER A 314 -9.21 -10.24 14.34
N THR A 315 -9.70 -11.09 13.43
CA THR A 315 -8.91 -11.65 12.34
C THR A 315 -8.50 -10.57 11.34
N ARG A 316 -7.62 -10.88 10.40
CA ARG A 316 -7.21 -9.95 9.34
C ARG A 316 -8.42 -9.47 8.56
N ASN A 317 -8.44 -8.16 8.26
CA ASN A 317 -9.50 -7.57 7.44
C ASN A 317 -9.37 -7.99 5.97
N TRP A 318 -10.27 -8.87 5.54
CA TRP A 318 -10.41 -9.35 4.17
C TRP A 318 -11.61 -8.71 3.44
N THR A 319 -12.20 -7.66 3.98
CA THR A 319 -13.30 -6.94 3.32
C THR A 319 -12.83 -6.40 1.96
N PRO A 320 -13.56 -6.65 0.86
CA PRO A 320 -13.24 -6.12 -0.44
C PRO A 320 -13.11 -4.59 -0.40
N VAL A 321 -12.16 -4.05 -1.16
CA VAL A 321 -11.99 -2.60 -1.30
C VAL A 321 -13.04 -2.10 -2.29
N ALA A 322 -14.07 -1.41 -1.82
CA ALA A 322 -15.17 -0.94 -2.68
C ALA A 322 -14.76 0.24 -3.56
N GLU A 323 -13.98 1.16 -3.02
CA GLU A 323 -13.60 2.40 -3.69
C GLU A 323 -12.09 2.55 -3.74
N VAL A 324 -11.59 3.00 -4.85
CA VAL A 324 -10.18 3.30 -5.05
C VAL A 324 -10.04 4.74 -5.52
N TYR A 325 -9.23 5.48 -4.82
CA TYR A 325 -9.03 6.90 -5.08
C TYR A 325 -7.73 7.13 -5.85
N LEU A 326 -7.82 7.90 -6.91
CA LEU A 326 -6.69 8.55 -7.52
C LEU A 326 -6.58 9.94 -6.90
N ASN A 327 -5.47 10.23 -6.25
CA ASN A 327 -5.18 11.53 -5.66
C ASN A 327 -6.27 12.06 -4.71
N PRO A 328 -6.57 11.38 -3.59
CA PRO A 328 -7.60 11.82 -2.65
C PRO A 328 -7.21 13.13 -1.96
N ASP A 329 -8.20 13.97 -1.65
CA ASP A 329 -8.00 15.23 -0.91
C ASP A 329 -7.49 15.01 0.52
N GLU A 330 -7.77 13.83 1.11
CA GLU A 330 -7.27 13.42 2.41
C GLU A 330 -6.46 12.11 2.32
N PRO A 331 -5.40 11.93 3.15
CA PRO A 331 -4.64 10.68 3.18
C PRO A 331 -5.54 9.48 3.49
N GLN A 332 -5.44 8.42 2.69
CA GLN A 332 -6.21 7.17 2.85
C GLN A 332 -6.07 6.54 4.26
N SER A 333 -4.98 6.81 4.98
CA SER A 333 -4.76 6.31 6.34
C SER A 333 -5.82 6.76 7.36
N LYS A 334 -6.55 7.85 7.09
CA LYS A 334 -7.66 8.33 7.96
C LYS A 334 -9.03 7.75 7.61
N ARG A 335 -9.16 7.05 6.45
CA ARG A 335 -10.45 6.51 5.99
C ARG A 335 -10.65 5.02 6.31
N SER A 336 -9.59 4.29 6.62
CA SER A 336 -9.66 2.84 6.91
C SER A 336 -10.22 2.49 8.29
N ASP A 337 -10.34 3.47 9.20
CA ASP A 337 -10.75 3.25 10.60
C ASP A 337 -12.14 3.83 10.95
N ALA A 338 -12.93 4.27 9.98
CA ALA A 338 -14.33 4.60 10.25
C ALA A 338 -15.10 3.30 10.53
N PRO A 339 -15.69 3.12 11.72
CA PRO A 339 -16.51 1.96 12.00
C PRO A 339 -17.68 1.95 11.01
N ALA A 340 -17.93 0.81 10.37
CA ALA A 340 -19.14 0.60 9.60
C ALA A 340 -20.32 0.99 10.48
N LEU A 341 -21.06 2.02 10.09
CA LEU A 341 -22.29 2.45 10.75
C LEU A 341 -23.21 1.23 10.86
N GLY A 342 -23.35 0.73 12.08
CA GLY A 342 -24.22 -0.37 12.40
C GLY A 342 -25.64 -0.05 11.99
N CYS A 343 -26.27 -1.03 11.41
CA CYS A 343 -27.68 -1.12 11.13
C CYS A 343 -28.50 -0.46 12.27
N VAL A 344 -29.19 0.62 11.96
CA VAL A 344 -30.18 1.23 12.88
C VAL A 344 -31.35 0.24 12.97
N VAL A 345 -31.39 -0.50 14.06
CA VAL A 345 -32.61 -1.21 14.48
C VAL A 345 -33.51 -0.13 15.05
N GLU A 346 -34.59 0.18 14.34
CA GLU A 346 -35.71 0.94 14.86
C GLU A 346 -36.23 0.26 16.14
N ARG A 347 -36.05 0.90 17.28
CA ARG A 347 -36.81 0.60 18.50
C ARG A 347 -37.91 1.60 18.62
N GLY A 348 -39.13 1.06 18.54
CA GLY A 348 -40.39 1.73 18.72
C GLY A 348 -40.50 2.57 19.98
N ASP A 349 -41.25 3.56 19.76
CA ASP A 349 -41.91 4.55 20.56
C ASP A 349 -42.32 4.09 21.98
N LYS A 350 -41.96 4.87 23.00
CA LYS A 350 -42.78 5.12 24.18
C LYS A 350 -42.47 6.50 24.77
N GLY A 351 -43.53 7.27 24.84
CA GLY A 351 -43.64 8.66 25.12
C GLY A 351 -43.15 9.17 26.48
N GLY A 352 -43.10 10.49 26.59
CA GLY A 352 -42.92 11.22 27.85
C GLY A 352 -42.47 12.68 27.69
N ALA A 353 -43.40 13.56 27.43
CA ALA A 353 -43.63 14.92 27.92
C ALA A 353 -42.49 15.93 28.20
N LEU A 354 -42.58 17.07 27.49
CA LEU A 354 -42.51 18.46 27.95
C LEU A 354 -41.32 19.00 28.78
N ALA A 355 -40.58 19.96 28.18
CA ALA A 355 -40.43 21.32 28.75
C ALA A 355 -39.81 22.28 27.73
N ASP A 356 -40.51 23.32 27.51
CA ASP A 356 -40.37 24.59 26.81
C ASP A 356 -39.24 25.48 27.35
N ARG A 357 -38.63 26.28 26.47
CA ARG A 357 -38.01 27.61 26.55
C ARG A 357 -36.84 27.73 25.60
N GLY A 358 -36.82 28.56 24.59
CA GLY A 358 -37.26 29.90 24.40
C GLY A 358 -36.22 30.60 23.54
N SER A 359 -36.69 31.04 22.37
CA SER A 359 -36.35 32.30 21.69
C SER A 359 -34.90 32.78 21.57
N GLN A 360 -34.38 32.94 20.35
CA GLN A 360 -34.27 34.29 19.76
C GLN A 360 -33.64 34.19 18.33
N ALA A 361 -34.36 34.78 17.41
CA ALA A 361 -33.95 35.12 16.05
C ALA A 361 -33.18 36.46 16.07
N ALA A 362 -32.26 36.60 15.09
CA ALA A 362 -31.85 37.84 14.43
C ALA A 362 -30.63 37.49 13.53
N ALA A 363 -30.45 37.83 12.31
CA ALA A 363 -31.04 38.77 11.38
C ALA A 363 -30.08 38.71 10.16
N LEU A 364 -30.65 38.59 8.98
CA LEU A 364 -30.01 38.88 7.70
C LEU A 364 -29.42 40.30 7.68
N ARG A 365 -28.25 40.46 7.05
CA ARG A 365 -27.92 41.68 6.28
C ARG A 365 -26.99 41.34 5.10
N THR A 366 -27.53 41.49 3.95
CA THR A 366 -26.92 41.74 2.62
C THR A 366 -25.97 42.95 2.66
N ARG A 367 -24.89 42.86 1.91
CA ARG A 367 -24.22 44.05 1.37
C ARG A 367 -23.62 43.72 0.03
N GLU A 368 -24.39 44.02 -1.01
CA GLU A 368 -23.93 44.47 -2.31
C GLU A 368 -23.34 45.91 -2.20
N GLU A 369 -22.57 46.23 -3.23
CA GLU A 369 -22.02 47.53 -3.58
C GLU A 369 -20.76 48.03 -2.90
N ARG A 370 -19.66 47.93 -3.68
CA ARG A 370 -19.01 49.12 -4.28
C ARG A 370 -17.98 48.69 -5.31
N ALA A 371 -18.29 49.08 -6.50
CA ALA A 371 -17.46 49.24 -7.67
C ALA A 371 -16.58 50.51 -7.53
N ALA A 372 -15.51 50.53 -8.30
CA ALA A 372 -14.77 51.70 -8.84
C ALA A 372 -13.88 52.48 -7.84
N ALA A 373 -12.61 52.30 -7.92
CA ALA A 373 -11.54 53.23 -8.30
C ALA A 373 -10.27 52.44 -8.59
#